data_63f5928cc294ba4d0afe47aa36f90e24
#
_entry.id   63f5928cc294ba4d0afe47aa36f90e24
#
_cell.length_a   1.000
_cell.length_b   1.000
_cell.length_c   1.000
_cell.angle_alpha   90.00
_cell.angle_beta   90.00
_cell.angle_gamma   90.00
#
_symmetry.space_group_name_H-M   'P 1'
#
loop_
_entity.id
_entity.type
_entity.pdbx_description
1 polymer ?
#
loop_
_entity_poly.entity_id
_entity_poly.type
_entity_poly.pdbx_seq_one_letter_code
_entity_poly.pdbx_strand_id
1 'polypeptide(L)'
;MYQRNILVEQTDPELWAAIQAEHARQEHHIELIASENYASPAVMAAQGSQLTNKYAEGYPGKRYYGGCEHVDVAEQLAIDRVKTIFGADAANVQPHCGASANQAVFLAFLKPGDTIMGMSLAEGGHLTHGMALNMSGKWFNVVSYGLNAQEQIDYDAMEKKAHEAKPKLIIAGASAYSLHIDFARFAKVAKDVGALFMVDMAHYAGLIAAGVYPNPVPHADVVTSTTHKTLRGPRGGVILMKAQHEKAINSAVFPGLQGGPLMHVIAAKAVAFKEALSPEFKLYQQQVLKNAQIVAETLTQRGLRIVSGSTQSHLMLVDLRSKGITGKEAEAVLGSAHMTINKNAIPNDPEKPMVTSGVRVGTPAMTTRGFKDEEARLTANLIADVLDKPRDEANIAAVRAKVSALTARFPVYK
;
A
#
# COMPACT_ATOMS: atom_id res chain seq x y z
N MET A 1 8.96 -39.46 12.62
CA MET A 1 10.22 -38.71 12.47
C MET A 1 10.04 -37.70 11.33
N TYR A 2 10.43 -36.49 11.54
CA TYR A 2 10.33 -35.39 10.55
C TYR A 2 11.12 -35.73 9.28
N GLN A 3 10.44 -35.65 8.13
CA GLN A 3 11.06 -35.92 6.81
C GLN A 3 11.59 -34.59 6.22
N ARG A 4 12.91 -34.52 6.03
CA ARG A 4 13.60 -33.26 5.67
C ARG A 4 13.38 -32.77 4.23
N ASN A 5 12.98 -33.64 3.32
CA ASN A 5 12.92 -33.36 1.89
C ASN A 5 11.50 -33.46 1.30
N ILE A 6 10.48 -33.49 2.17
CA ILE A 6 9.10 -33.57 1.70
C ILE A 6 8.61 -32.16 1.35
N LEU A 7 8.01 -32.00 0.17
CA LEU A 7 7.47 -30.74 -0.33
C LEU A 7 6.01 -30.57 0.08
N VAL A 8 5.49 -29.34 -0.06
CA VAL A 8 4.09 -29.02 0.25
C VAL A 8 3.13 -29.93 -0.53
N GLU A 9 3.39 -30.16 -1.81
CA GLU A 9 2.56 -31.04 -2.67
C GLU A 9 2.42 -32.47 -2.15
N GLN A 10 3.42 -32.97 -1.42
CA GLN A 10 3.45 -34.31 -0.84
C GLN A 10 2.88 -34.31 0.58
N THR A 11 3.02 -33.19 1.31
CA THR A 11 2.57 -33.08 2.69
C THR A 11 1.09 -32.74 2.77
N ASP A 12 0.64 -31.83 1.90
CA ASP A 12 -0.71 -31.27 1.86
C ASP A 12 -1.13 -30.98 0.41
N PRO A 13 -1.58 -32.01 -0.34
CA PRO A 13 -2.00 -31.85 -1.73
C PRO A 13 -3.18 -30.87 -1.90
N GLU A 14 -4.06 -30.77 -0.90
CA GLU A 14 -5.21 -29.84 -0.95
C GLU A 14 -4.77 -28.40 -0.89
N LEU A 15 -3.86 -28.05 0.06
CA LEU A 15 -3.25 -26.73 0.11
C LEU A 15 -2.43 -26.43 -1.15
N TRP A 16 -1.68 -27.43 -1.63
CA TRP A 16 -0.91 -27.29 -2.86
C TRP A 16 -1.79 -26.93 -4.07
N ALA A 17 -2.94 -27.59 -4.20
CA ALA A 17 -3.91 -27.26 -5.25
C ALA A 17 -4.40 -25.81 -5.17
N ALA A 18 -4.65 -25.29 -3.95
CA ALA A 18 -5.02 -23.88 -3.76
C ALA A 18 -3.89 -22.91 -4.14
N ILE A 19 -2.63 -23.25 -3.80
CA ILE A 19 -1.45 -22.45 -4.20
C ILE A 19 -1.33 -22.42 -5.73
N GLN A 20 -1.50 -23.55 -6.41
CA GLN A 20 -1.43 -23.63 -7.86
C GLN A 20 -2.59 -22.87 -8.53
N ALA A 21 -3.79 -22.91 -7.95
CA ALA A 21 -4.93 -22.16 -8.47
C ALA A 21 -4.68 -20.64 -8.37
N GLU A 22 -4.11 -20.14 -7.26
CA GLU A 22 -3.75 -18.73 -7.12
C GLU A 22 -2.60 -18.34 -8.05
N HIS A 23 -1.59 -19.19 -8.24
CA HIS A 23 -0.55 -18.99 -9.24
C HIS A 23 -1.16 -18.82 -10.63
N ALA A 24 -2.05 -19.73 -11.04
CA ALA A 24 -2.73 -19.64 -12.32
C ALA A 24 -3.60 -18.37 -12.45
N ARG A 25 -4.28 -17.96 -11.38
CA ARG A 25 -5.04 -16.70 -11.37
C ARG A 25 -4.13 -15.51 -11.63
N GLN A 26 -2.99 -15.41 -10.91
CA GLN A 26 -2.03 -14.32 -11.08
C GLN A 26 -1.44 -14.29 -12.49
N GLU A 27 -1.20 -15.43 -13.11
CA GLU A 27 -0.73 -15.49 -14.50
C GLU A 27 -1.79 -15.04 -15.51
N HIS A 28 -3.06 -15.41 -15.31
CA HIS A 28 -4.11 -15.19 -16.30
C HIS A 28 -4.87 -13.88 -16.13
N HIS A 29 -4.81 -13.25 -14.96
CA HIS A 29 -5.50 -11.98 -14.68
C HIS A 29 -4.59 -10.77 -14.85
N ILE A 30 -5.17 -9.64 -15.26
CA ILE A 30 -4.52 -8.34 -15.10
C ILE A 30 -4.85 -7.83 -13.69
N GLU A 31 -3.84 -7.75 -12.82
CA GLU A 31 -3.98 -7.27 -11.47
C GLU A 31 -3.93 -5.73 -11.44
N LEU A 32 -5.02 -5.12 -10.97
CA LEU A 32 -5.22 -3.67 -10.94
C LEU A 32 -5.58 -3.15 -9.54
N ILE A 33 -5.52 -4.00 -8.52
CA ILE A 33 -5.66 -3.55 -7.13
C ILE A 33 -4.43 -2.72 -6.77
N ALA A 34 -4.64 -1.44 -6.46
CA ALA A 34 -3.57 -0.46 -6.24
C ALA A 34 -2.61 -0.80 -5.08
N SER A 35 -3.05 -1.66 -4.16
CA SER A 35 -2.26 -2.12 -3.00
C SER A 35 -1.59 -3.47 -3.21
N GLU A 36 -1.63 -4.04 -4.42
CA GLU A 36 -1.01 -5.31 -4.76
C GLU A 36 0.16 -5.15 -5.72
N ASN A 37 1.10 -6.10 -5.63
CA ASN A 37 2.26 -6.16 -6.50
C ASN A 37 2.82 -7.59 -6.49
N TYR A 38 3.72 -7.90 -7.41
CA TYR A 38 4.42 -9.17 -7.47
C TYR A 38 5.82 -9.01 -6.88
N ALA A 39 6.08 -9.71 -5.79
CA ALA A 39 7.40 -9.76 -5.19
C ALA A 39 8.37 -10.56 -6.08
N SER A 40 9.64 -10.17 -6.09
CA SER A 40 10.66 -10.90 -6.87
C SER A 40 10.89 -12.32 -6.33
N PRO A 41 11.39 -13.25 -7.17
CA PRO A 41 11.81 -14.58 -6.70
C PRO A 41 12.81 -14.51 -5.55
N ALA A 42 13.70 -13.53 -5.53
CA ALA A 42 14.67 -13.35 -4.44
C ALA A 42 14.01 -12.95 -3.12
N VAL A 43 12.99 -12.09 -3.16
CA VAL A 43 12.17 -11.73 -1.99
C VAL A 43 11.43 -12.96 -1.47
N MET A 44 10.80 -13.75 -2.33
CA MET A 44 10.09 -14.97 -1.95
C MET A 44 11.04 -16.04 -1.39
N ALA A 45 12.22 -16.22 -1.98
CA ALA A 45 13.22 -17.15 -1.49
C ALA A 45 13.73 -16.77 -0.09
N ALA A 46 13.99 -15.49 0.18
CA ALA A 46 14.38 -15.00 1.49
C ALA A 46 13.28 -15.26 2.54
N GLN A 47 12.02 -15.07 2.17
CA GLN A 47 10.87 -15.33 3.05
C GLN A 47 10.67 -16.81 3.34
N GLY A 48 11.00 -17.72 2.42
CA GLY A 48 10.98 -19.17 2.60
C GLY A 48 12.25 -19.75 3.24
N SER A 49 13.16 -18.92 3.76
CA SER A 49 14.44 -19.36 4.30
C SER A 49 14.34 -19.92 5.74
N GLN A 50 15.44 -20.57 6.17
CA GLN A 50 15.60 -21.14 7.52
C GLN A 50 15.54 -20.08 8.64
N LEU A 51 15.60 -18.78 8.29
CA LEU A 51 15.47 -17.69 9.28
C LEU A 51 14.11 -17.70 9.98
N THR A 52 13.09 -18.37 9.41
CA THR A 52 11.79 -18.60 10.06
C THR A 52 11.91 -19.36 11.39
N ASN A 53 12.98 -20.14 11.57
CA ASN A 53 13.19 -20.96 12.77
C ASN A 53 13.80 -20.18 13.94
N LYS A 54 14.32 -18.96 13.69
CA LYS A 54 15.10 -18.22 14.71
C LYS A 54 14.24 -17.29 15.54
N TYR A 55 14.23 -17.48 16.85
CA TYR A 55 13.62 -16.57 17.81
C TYR A 55 14.62 -15.46 18.18
N ALA A 56 14.26 -14.18 17.94
CA ALA A 56 15.19 -13.05 18.02
C ALA A 56 14.58 -11.79 18.69
N GLU A 57 13.92 -11.96 19.84
CA GLU A 57 13.42 -10.82 20.62
C GLU A 57 14.53 -9.83 20.96
N GLY A 58 14.22 -8.56 20.93
CA GLY A 58 15.15 -7.46 21.06
C GLY A 58 15.57 -6.90 19.70
N TYR A 59 16.77 -6.35 19.64
CA TYR A 59 17.31 -5.62 18.47
C TYR A 59 18.74 -6.08 18.15
N PRO A 60 19.31 -5.82 16.98
CA PRO A 60 20.68 -6.19 16.65
C PRO A 60 21.68 -5.81 17.75
N GLY A 61 22.50 -6.76 18.18
CA GLY A 61 23.45 -6.62 19.27
C GLY A 61 22.85 -6.54 20.69
N LYS A 62 21.52 -6.57 20.81
CA LYS A 62 20.79 -6.48 22.09
C LYS A 62 19.62 -7.46 22.11
N ARG A 63 19.90 -8.74 21.87
CA ARG A 63 18.89 -9.81 21.86
C ARG A 63 18.72 -10.45 23.24
N TYR A 64 17.54 -10.97 23.47
CA TYR A 64 17.24 -11.76 24.67
C TYR A 64 17.67 -13.23 24.55
N TYR A 65 18.03 -13.68 23.34
CA TYR A 65 18.38 -15.07 23.02
C TYR A 65 19.76 -15.15 22.37
N GLY A 66 20.47 -16.26 22.59
CA GLY A 66 21.74 -16.55 21.92
C GLY A 66 21.55 -16.98 20.45
N GLY A 67 22.65 -17.03 19.70
CA GLY A 67 22.65 -17.50 18.30
C GLY A 67 22.00 -16.51 17.32
N CYS A 68 22.09 -15.21 17.57
CA CYS A 68 21.46 -14.17 16.76
C CYS A 68 22.45 -13.45 15.83
N GLU A 69 23.70 -13.81 15.84
CA GLU A 69 24.77 -13.13 15.07
C GLU A 69 24.46 -13.00 13.58
N HIS A 70 23.82 -13.98 12.97
CA HIS A 70 23.47 -13.95 11.53
C HIS A 70 22.16 -13.22 11.24
N VAL A 71 21.15 -13.36 12.11
CA VAL A 71 19.90 -12.62 11.95
C VAL A 71 20.07 -11.13 12.26
N ASP A 72 21.03 -10.76 13.11
CA ASP A 72 21.44 -9.38 13.35
C ASP A 72 21.95 -8.72 12.07
N VAL A 73 22.73 -9.44 11.28
CA VAL A 73 23.18 -8.96 9.95
C VAL A 73 22.00 -8.71 9.03
N ALA A 74 21.04 -9.63 8.97
CA ALA A 74 19.86 -9.50 8.12
C ALA A 74 19.01 -8.27 8.51
N GLU A 75 18.77 -8.06 9.80
CA GLU A 75 18.00 -6.93 10.29
C GLU A 75 18.75 -5.61 10.10
N GLN A 76 20.05 -5.58 10.39
CA GLN A 76 20.87 -4.39 10.20
C GLN A 76 20.92 -3.97 8.72
N LEU A 77 21.05 -4.92 7.78
CA LEU A 77 20.97 -4.64 6.34
C LEU A 77 19.62 -4.03 5.94
N ALA A 78 18.51 -4.51 6.51
CA ALA A 78 17.20 -3.93 6.24
C ALA A 78 17.10 -2.50 6.77
N ILE A 79 17.57 -2.25 8.00
CA ILE A 79 17.59 -0.92 8.64
C ILE A 79 18.43 0.06 7.79
N ASP A 80 19.66 -0.29 7.46
CA ASP A 80 20.59 0.60 6.76
C ASP A 80 20.08 0.95 5.35
N ARG A 81 19.55 -0.06 4.64
CA ARG A 81 19.02 0.13 3.29
C ARG A 81 17.78 1.02 3.28
N VAL A 82 16.83 0.81 4.19
CA VAL A 82 15.61 1.63 4.22
C VAL A 82 15.91 3.07 4.66
N LYS A 83 16.85 3.28 5.57
CA LYS A 83 17.35 4.62 5.92
C LYS A 83 17.97 5.31 4.69
N THR A 84 18.79 4.61 3.92
CA THR A 84 19.41 5.13 2.70
C THR A 84 18.38 5.52 1.65
N ILE A 85 17.36 4.66 1.41
CA ILE A 85 16.30 4.90 0.42
C ILE A 85 15.57 6.22 0.69
N PHE A 86 15.20 6.47 1.94
CA PHE A 86 14.30 7.58 2.28
C PHE A 86 15.00 8.78 2.94
N GLY A 87 16.27 8.65 3.30
CA GLY A 87 17.03 9.68 4.02
C GLY A 87 16.60 9.83 5.48
N ALA A 88 16.22 8.74 6.16
CA ALA A 88 15.77 8.76 7.54
C ALA A 88 16.92 8.63 8.54
N ASP A 89 16.79 9.27 9.72
CA ASP A 89 17.80 9.17 10.79
C ASP A 89 17.81 7.78 11.43
N ALA A 90 16.62 7.22 11.68
CA ALA A 90 16.44 5.92 12.31
C ALA A 90 15.28 5.14 11.65
N ALA A 91 15.31 3.82 11.80
CA ALA A 91 14.27 2.94 11.26
C ALA A 91 14.04 1.71 12.15
N ASN A 92 12.78 1.25 12.19
CA ASN A 92 12.41 -0.03 12.76
C ASN A 92 11.75 -0.89 11.68
N VAL A 93 12.31 -2.07 11.41
CA VAL A 93 11.87 -3.00 10.35
C VAL A 93 11.09 -4.19 10.88
N GLN A 94 10.81 -4.25 12.18
CA GLN A 94 10.13 -5.37 12.83
C GLN A 94 8.59 -5.36 12.71
N PRO A 95 7.86 -4.25 12.42
CA PRO A 95 6.41 -4.32 12.32
C PRO A 95 5.93 -5.38 11.35
N HIS A 96 4.97 -6.22 11.80
CA HIS A 96 4.43 -7.33 11.02
C HIS A 96 3.59 -6.86 9.82
N CYS A 97 2.97 -5.68 9.94
CA CYS A 97 2.20 -5.04 8.86
C CYS A 97 2.13 -3.52 9.07
N GLY A 98 1.54 -2.79 8.11
CA GLY A 98 1.34 -1.34 8.23
C GLY A 98 0.47 -0.96 9.43
N ALA A 99 -0.57 -1.74 9.74
CA ALA A 99 -1.40 -1.49 10.91
C ALA A 99 -0.60 -1.60 12.22
N SER A 100 0.28 -2.61 12.36
CA SER A 100 1.17 -2.74 13.52
C SER A 100 2.16 -1.57 13.62
N ALA A 101 2.67 -1.09 12.48
CA ALA A 101 3.53 0.09 12.43
C ALA A 101 2.80 1.33 12.97
N ASN A 102 1.56 1.58 12.50
CA ASN A 102 0.76 2.69 12.98
C ASN A 102 0.42 2.56 14.47
N GLN A 103 0.04 1.36 14.93
CA GLN A 103 -0.23 1.08 16.35
C GLN A 103 0.99 1.32 17.24
N ALA A 104 2.20 1.00 16.77
CA ALA A 104 3.43 1.28 17.52
C ALA A 104 3.65 2.78 17.70
N VAL A 105 3.37 3.60 16.68
CA VAL A 105 3.40 5.06 16.80
C VAL A 105 2.36 5.54 17.81
N PHE A 106 1.15 5.03 17.77
CA PHE A 106 0.11 5.38 18.71
C PHE A 106 0.50 5.02 20.16
N LEU A 107 1.01 3.80 20.37
CA LEU A 107 1.45 3.35 21.69
C LEU A 107 2.63 4.17 22.23
N ALA A 108 3.54 4.60 21.35
CA ALA A 108 4.70 5.38 21.75
C ALA A 108 4.34 6.81 22.25
N PHE A 109 3.31 7.42 21.68
CA PHE A 109 3.08 8.86 21.84
C PHE A 109 1.70 9.25 22.37
N LEU A 110 0.74 8.33 22.38
CA LEU A 110 -0.66 8.61 22.72
C LEU A 110 -1.14 7.78 23.91
N LYS A 111 -2.20 8.27 24.52
CA LYS A 111 -3.00 7.54 25.52
C LYS A 111 -4.44 7.43 25.02
N PRO A 112 -5.20 6.40 25.43
CA PRO A 112 -6.62 6.32 25.17
C PRO A 112 -7.32 7.63 25.58
N GLY A 113 -8.20 8.16 24.71
CA GLY A 113 -8.87 9.44 24.88
C GLY A 113 -8.12 10.65 24.30
N ASP A 114 -6.88 10.51 23.87
CA ASP A 114 -6.20 11.60 23.16
C ASP A 114 -6.87 11.88 21.80
N THR A 115 -6.77 13.12 21.33
CA THR A 115 -7.31 13.52 20.04
C THR A 115 -6.30 13.28 18.93
N ILE A 116 -6.71 12.60 17.86
CA ILE A 116 -5.95 12.44 16.64
C ILE A 116 -6.69 13.08 15.45
N MET A 117 -5.95 13.51 14.45
CA MET A 117 -6.51 13.99 13.20
C MET A 117 -6.02 13.14 12.04
N GLY A 118 -6.92 12.68 11.17
CA GLY A 118 -6.61 11.86 10.00
C GLY A 118 -7.58 12.11 8.86
N MET A 119 -7.25 11.61 7.66
CA MET A 119 -8.15 11.69 6.51
C MET A 119 -9.38 10.79 6.71
N SER A 120 -10.56 11.30 6.39
CA SER A 120 -11.81 10.54 6.40
C SER A 120 -11.70 9.28 5.53
N LEU A 121 -12.18 8.13 6.03
CA LEU A 121 -12.20 6.89 5.26
C LEU A 121 -13.02 7.02 3.98
N ALA A 122 -14.16 7.75 4.03
CA ALA A 122 -15.03 7.98 2.89
C ALA A 122 -14.38 8.82 1.78
N GLU A 123 -13.30 9.54 2.11
CA GLU A 123 -12.60 10.44 1.18
C GLU A 123 -11.18 9.96 0.86
N GLY A 124 -10.86 8.70 1.21
CA GLY A 124 -9.64 8.03 0.82
C GLY A 124 -8.65 7.72 1.95
N GLY A 125 -8.98 7.98 3.21
CA GLY A 125 -8.15 7.62 4.36
C GLY A 125 -7.98 6.11 4.53
N HIS A 126 -7.12 5.71 5.46
CA HIS A 126 -6.93 4.30 5.82
C HIS A 126 -7.72 3.96 7.09
N LEU A 127 -8.07 2.68 7.27
CA LEU A 127 -8.79 2.18 8.47
C LEU A 127 -8.11 2.63 9.78
N THR A 128 -6.78 2.59 9.83
CA THR A 128 -6.01 2.94 11.03
C THR A 128 -5.88 4.46 11.27
N HIS A 129 -6.51 5.30 10.43
CA HIS A 129 -6.50 6.76 10.61
C HIS A 129 -7.75 7.26 11.38
N GLY A 130 -8.40 6.40 12.17
CA GLY A 130 -9.51 6.79 13.02
C GLY A 130 -10.87 6.20 12.65
N MET A 131 -10.91 5.18 11.78
CA MET A 131 -12.19 4.52 11.45
C MET A 131 -12.81 3.89 12.70
N ALA A 132 -14.10 4.10 12.93
CA ALA A 132 -14.80 3.81 14.20
C ALA A 132 -14.68 2.35 14.69
N LEU A 133 -14.62 1.37 13.78
CA LEU A 133 -14.45 -0.05 14.14
C LEU A 133 -12.98 -0.44 14.35
N ASN A 134 -12.04 0.39 13.90
CA ASN A 134 -10.61 0.16 14.10
C ASN A 134 -10.19 0.57 15.52
N MET A 135 -9.10 0.01 16.02
CA MET A 135 -8.53 0.39 17.32
C MET A 135 -8.33 1.89 17.44
N SER A 136 -7.87 2.55 16.36
CA SER A 136 -7.65 4.00 16.35
C SER A 136 -8.92 4.81 16.58
N GLY A 137 -10.07 4.37 16.03
CA GLY A 137 -11.37 5.00 16.27
C GLY A 137 -12.00 4.62 17.59
N LYS A 138 -11.60 3.50 18.20
CA LYS A 138 -12.11 3.06 19.51
C LYS A 138 -11.37 3.68 20.70
N TRP A 139 -10.09 3.98 20.54
CA TRP A 139 -9.23 4.44 21.62
C TRP A 139 -9.06 5.95 21.64
N PHE A 140 -9.22 6.62 20.49
CA PHE A 140 -8.91 8.05 20.35
C PHE A 140 -10.16 8.86 19.96
N ASN A 141 -10.15 10.14 20.34
CA ASN A 141 -11.08 11.13 19.80
C ASN A 141 -10.61 11.50 18.39
N VAL A 142 -11.44 11.23 17.39
CA VAL A 142 -11.05 11.39 15.98
C VAL A 142 -11.64 12.67 15.40
N VAL A 143 -10.78 13.51 14.84
CA VAL A 143 -11.14 14.66 14.02
C VAL A 143 -10.72 14.36 12.59
N SER A 144 -11.68 14.35 11.65
CA SER A 144 -11.37 14.04 10.26
C SER A 144 -11.23 15.31 9.42
N TYR A 145 -10.20 15.34 8.56
CA TYR A 145 -10.14 16.24 7.42
C TYR A 145 -10.59 15.50 6.14
N GLY A 146 -10.92 16.26 5.10
CA GLY A 146 -11.47 15.72 3.88
C GLY A 146 -11.04 16.48 2.64
N LEU A 147 -11.87 16.40 1.61
CA LEU A 147 -11.62 16.99 0.30
C LEU A 147 -12.49 18.25 0.09
N ASN A 148 -12.00 19.16 -0.72
CA ASN A 148 -12.74 20.34 -1.19
C ASN A 148 -13.65 20.00 -2.40
N ALA A 149 -14.35 20.97 -2.94
CA ALA A 149 -15.24 20.81 -4.08
C ALA A 149 -14.52 20.36 -5.38
N GLN A 150 -13.20 20.53 -5.46
CA GLN A 150 -12.34 20.06 -6.54
C GLN A 150 -11.77 18.67 -6.28
N GLU A 151 -12.27 17.98 -5.23
CA GLU A 151 -11.82 16.64 -4.81
C GLU A 151 -10.32 16.59 -4.46
N GLN A 152 -9.78 17.71 -3.98
CA GLN A 152 -8.42 17.85 -3.45
C GLN A 152 -8.47 17.98 -1.94
N ILE A 153 -7.39 17.59 -1.25
CA ILE A 153 -7.31 17.78 0.22
C ILE A 153 -7.61 19.26 0.54
N ASP A 154 -8.61 19.46 1.40
CA ASP A 154 -8.97 20.79 1.89
C ASP A 154 -8.03 21.20 3.01
N TYR A 155 -6.89 21.75 2.61
CA TYR A 155 -5.87 22.17 3.57
C TYR A 155 -6.33 23.30 4.48
N ASP A 156 -7.18 24.23 4.02
CA ASP A 156 -7.68 25.35 4.83
C ASP A 156 -8.65 24.85 5.91
N ALA A 157 -9.57 23.95 5.55
CA ALA A 157 -10.47 23.31 6.49
C ALA A 157 -9.71 22.40 7.47
N MET A 158 -8.66 21.70 7.03
CA MET A 158 -7.79 20.89 7.88
C MET A 158 -7.07 21.75 8.90
N GLU A 159 -6.46 22.86 8.50
CA GLU A 159 -5.77 23.81 9.38
C GLU A 159 -6.72 24.39 10.43
N LYS A 160 -7.90 24.87 10.01
CA LYS A 160 -8.93 25.38 10.91
C LYS A 160 -9.32 24.33 11.96
N LYS A 161 -9.65 23.11 11.54
CA LYS A 161 -10.01 22.02 12.47
C LYS A 161 -8.86 21.65 13.41
N ALA A 162 -7.61 21.69 12.95
CA ALA A 162 -6.45 21.44 13.81
C ALA A 162 -6.30 22.47 14.92
N HIS A 163 -6.49 23.76 14.60
CA HIS A 163 -6.44 24.83 15.60
C HIS A 163 -7.58 24.75 16.63
N GLU A 164 -8.77 24.34 16.19
CA GLU A 164 -9.94 24.16 17.07
C GLU A 164 -9.79 22.95 18.00
N ALA A 165 -9.39 21.79 17.44
CA ALA A 165 -9.35 20.52 18.16
C ALA A 165 -8.03 20.24 18.89
N LYS A 166 -6.92 20.90 18.50
CA LYS A 166 -5.58 20.74 19.06
C LYS A 166 -5.20 19.26 19.22
N PRO A 167 -5.19 18.47 18.13
CA PRO A 167 -4.88 17.05 18.19
C PRO A 167 -3.44 16.85 18.69
N LYS A 168 -3.18 15.74 19.37
CA LYS A 168 -1.81 15.34 19.75
C LYS A 168 -1.03 14.72 18.59
N LEU A 169 -1.75 14.17 17.60
CA LEU A 169 -1.18 13.56 16.40
C LEU A 169 -1.98 13.99 15.19
N ILE A 170 -1.29 14.44 14.14
CA ILE A 170 -1.85 14.65 12.81
C ILE A 170 -1.27 13.59 11.88
N ILE A 171 -2.15 12.86 11.17
CA ILE A 171 -1.79 11.79 10.23
C ILE A 171 -2.08 12.26 8.81
N ALA A 172 -1.04 12.35 7.97
CA ALA A 172 -1.19 12.49 6.54
C ALA A 172 -0.95 11.15 5.84
N GLY A 173 -1.51 10.99 4.65
CA GLY A 173 -1.44 9.75 3.87
C GLY A 173 -2.83 9.23 3.55
N ALA A 174 -2.93 8.46 2.47
CA ALA A 174 -4.21 7.98 1.96
C ALA A 174 -4.08 6.63 1.27
N SER A 175 -5.18 5.88 1.24
CA SER A 175 -5.32 4.62 0.50
C SER A 175 -5.94 4.81 -0.87
N ALA A 176 -6.64 5.92 -1.09
CA ALA A 176 -7.43 6.17 -2.30
C ALA A 176 -7.42 7.65 -2.72
N TYR A 177 -6.27 8.28 -2.67
CA TYR A 177 -6.06 9.66 -3.13
C TYR A 177 -5.01 9.68 -4.24
N SER A 178 -5.36 10.27 -5.39
CA SER A 178 -4.57 10.16 -6.63
C SER A 178 -3.54 11.27 -6.83
N LEU A 179 -3.67 12.40 -6.10
CA LEU A 179 -2.81 13.58 -6.30
C LEU A 179 -1.64 13.61 -5.29
N HIS A 180 -0.74 14.58 -5.48
CA HIS A 180 0.33 14.84 -4.52
C HIS A 180 -0.23 15.37 -3.19
N ILE A 181 0.44 15.00 -2.10
CA ILE A 181 0.15 15.52 -0.75
C ILE A 181 1.24 16.53 -0.38
N ASP A 182 0.82 17.72 0.05
CA ASP A 182 1.74 18.74 0.56
C ASP A 182 2.09 18.47 2.02
N PHE A 183 3.13 17.65 2.22
CA PHE A 183 3.61 17.30 3.56
C PHE A 183 4.19 18.49 4.32
N ALA A 184 4.73 19.50 3.62
CA ALA A 184 5.27 20.69 4.28
C ALA A 184 4.15 21.51 4.92
N ARG A 185 2.99 21.63 4.28
CA ARG A 185 1.82 22.31 4.85
C ARG A 185 1.27 21.58 6.07
N PHE A 186 1.17 20.26 6.03
CA PHE A 186 0.80 19.45 7.20
C PHE A 186 1.78 19.65 8.37
N ALA A 187 3.09 19.61 8.09
CA ALA A 187 4.13 19.81 9.12
C ALA A 187 4.04 21.18 9.77
N LYS A 188 3.77 22.22 8.97
CA LYS A 188 3.55 23.58 9.51
C LYS A 188 2.37 23.60 10.48
N VAL A 189 1.22 23.06 10.07
CA VAL A 189 0.02 23.04 10.90
C VAL A 189 0.25 22.22 12.17
N ALA A 190 0.88 21.04 12.08
CA ALA A 190 1.22 20.24 13.25
C ALA A 190 2.09 20.99 14.25
N LYS A 191 3.11 21.69 13.77
CA LYS A 191 3.97 22.55 14.60
C LYS A 191 3.19 23.69 15.26
N ASP A 192 2.30 24.36 14.53
CA ASP A 192 1.54 25.51 15.01
C ASP A 192 0.57 25.11 16.15
N VAL A 193 0.03 23.87 16.12
CA VAL A 193 -0.86 23.36 17.18
C VAL A 193 -0.15 22.49 18.24
N GLY A 194 1.14 22.25 18.10
CA GLY A 194 1.93 21.43 19.02
C GLY A 194 1.67 19.92 18.91
N ALA A 195 1.23 19.45 17.74
CA ALA A 195 0.98 18.05 17.43
C ALA A 195 2.24 17.35 16.91
N LEU A 196 2.34 16.03 17.16
CA LEU A 196 3.26 15.16 16.41
C LEU A 196 2.76 15.00 14.98
N PHE A 197 3.65 15.06 14.00
CA PHE A 197 3.30 14.83 12.59
C PHE A 197 3.74 13.44 12.13
N MET A 198 2.78 12.62 11.79
CA MET A 198 2.96 11.28 11.24
C MET A 198 2.52 11.23 9.78
N VAL A 199 3.28 10.53 8.94
CA VAL A 199 2.88 10.23 7.57
C VAL A 199 2.81 8.71 7.37
N ASP A 200 1.65 8.21 6.96
CA ASP A 200 1.50 6.86 6.43
C ASP A 200 1.69 6.90 4.91
N MET A 201 2.90 6.58 4.46
CA MET A 201 3.25 6.61 3.03
C MET A 201 3.04 5.28 2.31
N ALA A 202 2.34 4.32 2.93
CA ALA A 202 2.27 2.93 2.48
C ALA A 202 1.92 2.78 0.98
N HIS A 203 0.99 3.57 0.46
CA HIS A 203 0.63 3.51 -0.95
C HIS A 203 1.70 4.09 -1.87
N TYR A 204 2.41 5.12 -1.43
CA TYR A 204 3.32 5.92 -2.26
C TYR A 204 4.79 5.54 -2.06
N ALA A 205 5.12 4.64 -1.13
CA ALA A 205 6.49 4.37 -0.69
C ALA A 205 7.46 4.02 -1.83
N GLY A 206 7.02 3.23 -2.82
CA GLY A 206 7.85 2.91 -3.99
C GLY A 206 8.13 4.12 -4.87
N LEU A 207 7.11 4.98 -5.09
CA LEU A 207 7.25 6.21 -5.85
C LEU A 207 8.18 7.21 -5.15
N ILE A 208 8.08 7.30 -3.82
CA ILE A 208 8.95 8.13 -2.98
C ILE A 208 10.39 7.62 -3.03
N ALA A 209 10.59 6.30 -2.91
CA ALA A 209 11.90 5.65 -3.00
C ALA A 209 12.60 5.94 -4.34
N ALA A 210 11.83 6.04 -5.41
CA ALA A 210 12.33 6.37 -6.75
C ALA A 210 12.50 7.88 -7.00
N GLY A 211 12.10 8.74 -6.07
CA GLY A 211 12.16 10.19 -6.20
C GLY A 211 11.14 10.78 -7.19
N VAL A 212 10.03 10.08 -7.42
CA VAL A 212 8.96 10.50 -8.37
C VAL A 212 7.64 10.87 -7.67
N TYR A 213 7.67 10.98 -6.35
CA TYR A 213 6.59 11.49 -5.51
C TYR A 213 7.20 12.26 -4.32
N PRO A 214 6.53 13.27 -3.76
CA PRO A 214 7.05 14.06 -2.62
C PRO A 214 7.47 13.18 -1.45
N ASN A 215 8.68 13.40 -0.91
CA ASN A 215 9.21 12.64 0.24
C ASN A 215 8.75 13.29 1.56
N PRO A 216 8.01 12.57 2.44
CA PRO A 216 7.57 13.09 3.72
C PRO A 216 8.65 13.13 4.80
N VAL A 217 9.72 12.34 4.67
CA VAL A 217 10.72 12.12 5.73
C VAL A 217 11.35 13.43 6.24
N PRO A 218 11.70 14.42 5.40
CA PRO A 218 12.22 15.68 5.89
C PRO A 218 11.22 16.50 6.73
N HIS A 219 9.93 16.25 6.59
CA HIS A 219 8.86 17.04 7.20
C HIS A 219 8.24 16.37 8.43
N ALA A 220 8.13 15.05 8.44
CA ALA A 220 7.44 14.28 9.46
C ALA A 220 8.35 13.96 10.67
N ASP A 221 7.74 13.77 11.84
CA ASP A 221 8.42 13.23 13.01
C ASP A 221 8.59 11.72 12.88
N VAL A 222 7.54 11.05 12.39
CA VAL A 222 7.50 9.61 12.14
C VAL A 222 6.82 9.33 10.81
N VAL A 223 7.37 8.39 10.05
CA VAL A 223 6.79 7.92 8.78
C VAL A 223 6.60 6.41 8.85
N THR A 224 5.41 5.94 8.57
CA THR A 224 5.11 4.50 8.49
C THR A 224 4.87 4.07 7.05
N SER A 225 5.12 2.80 6.78
CA SER A 225 4.80 2.20 5.48
C SER A 225 4.52 0.71 5.60
N THR A 226 3.82 0.18 4.61
CA THR A 226 3.89 -1.22 4.23
C THR A 226 5.07 -1.45 3.29
N THR A 227 5.53 -2.70 3.18
CA THR A 227 6.64 -3.06 2.30
C THR A 227 6.21 -3.72 0.98
N HIS A 228 4.92 -4.07 0.83
CA HIS A 228 4.40 -4.95 -0.22
C HIS A 228 3.53 -4.28 -1.31
N LYS A 229 3.37 -2.95 -1.29
CA LYS A 229 2.57 -2.21 -2.31
C LYS A 229 3.49 -1.72 -3.44
N THR A 230 3.57 -0.41 -3.66
CA THR A 230 4.48 0.17 -4.65
C THR A 230 5.95 -0.16 -4.36
N LEU A 231 6.33 -0.40 -3.10
CA LEU A 231 7.70 -0.78 -2.73
C LEU A 231 8.08 -2.22 -3.13
N ARG A 232 7.11 -3.04 -3.53
CA ARG A 232 7.29 -4.38 -4.15
C ARG A 232 8.05 -5.40 -3.29
N GLY A 233 7.99 -5.27 -1.96
CA GLY A 233 8.62 -6.19 -1.02
C GLY A 233 7.68 -7.26 -0.46
N PRO A 234 8.11 -7.97 0.59
CA PRO A 234 7.26 -8.92 1.29
C PRO A 234 6.15 -8.22 2.05
N ARG A 235 5.09 -8.92 2.43
CA ARG A 235 4.06 -8.39 3.33
C ARG A 235 4.68 -8.09 4.69
N GLY A 236 4.62 -6.82 5.09
CA GLY A 236 5.22 -6.33 6.33
C GLY A 236 5.03 -4.83 6.48
N GLY A 237 5.53 -4.28 7.57
CA GLY A 237 5.56 -2.85 7.87
C GLY A 237 6.97 -2.35 8.19
N VAL A 238 7.13 -1.03 8.18
CA VAL A 238 8.35 -0.33 8.55
C VAL A 238 8.00 1.02 9.15
N ILE A 239 8.81 1.49 10.09
CA ILE A 239 8.71 2.82 10.70
C ILE A 239 10.04 3.54 10.48
N LEU A 240 9.99 4.73 9.92
CA LEU A 240 11.10 5.67 9.80
C LEU A 240 10.85 6.83 10.77
N MET A 241 11.88 7.38 11.35
CA MET A 241 11.71 8.41 12.37
C MET A 241 12.94 9.31 12.50
N LYS A 242 12.73 10.49 13.07
CA LYS A 242 13.82 11.31 13.57
C LYS A 242 14.51 10.61 14.74
N ALA A 243 15.82 10.77 14.88
CA ALA A 243 16.65 10.08 15.89
C ALA A 243 16.09 10.15 17.31
N GLN A 244 15.52 11.29 17.68
CA GLN A 244 14.95 11.51 19.03
C GLN A 244 13.78 10.58 19.38
N HIS A 245 13.09 9.99 18.39
CA HIS A 245 11.93 9.13 18.57
C HIS A 245 12.29 7.64 18.59
N GLU A 246 13.52 7.26 18.24
CA GLU A 246 13.93 5.89 18.06
C GLU A 246 13.68 5.03 19.31
N LYS A 247 14.08 5.50 20.47
CA LYS A 247 13.92 4.76 21.74
C LYS A 247 12.44 4.48 22.04
N ALA A 248 11.57 5.48 21.86
CA ALA A 248 10.13 5.35 22.15
C ALA A 248 9.47 4.37 21.18
N ILE A 249 9.76 4.49 19.89
CA ILE A 249 9.22 3.61 18.84
C ILE A 249 9.72 2.18 19.03
N ASN A 250 11.03 1.99 19.26
CA ASN A 250 11.58 0.65 19.47
C ASN A 250 10.95 -0.04 20.70
N SER A 251 10.77 0.70 21.80
CA SER A 251 10.07 0.18 22.99
C SER A 251 8.60 -0.15 22.72
N ALA A 252 7.92 0.64 21.90
CA ALA A 252 6.53 0.41 21.54
C ALA A 252 6.36 -0.80 20.59
N VAL A 253 7.32 -1.04 19.69
CA VAL A 253 7.31 -2.25 18.85
C VAL A 253 7.61 -3.48 19.71
N PHE A 254 8.75 -3.50 20.39
CA PHE A 254 9.13 -4.56 21.29
C PHE A 254 9.67 -3.98 22.60
N PRO A 255 9.14 -4.39 23.77
CA PRO A 255 8.11 -5.43 23.97
C PRO A 255 6.64 -4.94 23.93
N GLY A 256 6.38 -3.68 23.49
CA GLY A 256 5.08 -3.03 23.66
C GLY A 256 3.93 -3.73 22.91
N LEU A 257 4.12 -4.04 21.61
CA LEU A 257 3.08 -4.62 20.75
C LEU A 257 3.40 -6.02 20.25
N GLN A 258 4.67 -6.31 20.02
CA GLN A 258 5.14 -7.54 19.40
C GLN A 258 6.12 -8.26 20.32
N GLY A 259 6.22 -9.61 20.13
CA GLY A 259 7.26 -10.45 20.68
C GLY A 259 8.34 -10.73 19.63
N GLY A 260 8.62 -12.03 19.37
CA GLY A 260 9.63 -12.46 18.41
C GLY A 260 9.40 -11.91 17.01
N PRO A 261 10.38 -11.22 16.43
CA PRO A 261 10.26 -10.68 15.08
C PRO A 261 10.30 -11.79 14.02
N LEU A 262 9.67 -11.54 12.87
CA LEU A 262 9.65 -12.48 11.75
C LEU A 262 10.94 -12.32 10.93
N MET A 263 12.02 -13.02 11.34
CA MET A 263 13.35 -12.81 10.77
C MET A 263 13.43 -13.15 9.27
N HIS A 264 12.67 -14.13 8.80
CA HIS A 264 12.53 -14.45 7.38
C HIS A 264 11.87 -13.32 6.58
N VAL A 265 10.88 -12.63 7.15
CA VAL A 265 10.26 -11.45 6.52
C VAL A 265 11.21 -10.25 6.56
N ILE A 266 11.97 -10.06 7.63
CA ILE A 266 12.99 -8.99 7.72
C ILE A 266 14.08 -9.21 6.68
N ALA A 267 14.54 -10.44 6.48
CA ALA A 267 15.48 -10.77 5.41
C ALA A 267 14.90 -10.47 4.02
N ALA A 268 13.63 -10.81 3.80
CA ALA A 268 12.95 -10.47 2.56
C ALA A 268 12.78 -8.94 2.36
N LYS A 269 12.55 -8.17 3.44
CA LYS A 269 12.60 -6.69 3.41
C LYS A 269 14.00 -6.20 3.00
N ALA A 270 15.06 -6.79 3.55
CA ALA A 270 16.42 -6.42 3.19
C ALA A 270 16.71 -6.64 1.70
N VAL A 271 16.19 -7.72 1.11
CA VAL A 271 16.29 -7.96 -0.35
C VAL A 271 15.52 -6.90 -1.12
N ALA A 272 14.25 -6.68 -0.79
CA ALA A 272 13.41 -5.68 -1.46
C ALA A 272 13.99 -4.26 -1.39
N PHE A 273 14.56 -3.87 -0.26
CA PHE A 273 15.24 -2.59 -0.10
C PHE A 273 16.53 -2.51 -0.93
N LYS A 274 17.24 -3.63 -1.11
CA LYS A 274 18.36 -3.67 -2.04
C LYS A 274 17.94 -3.45 -3.49
N GLU A 275 16.82 -4.08 -3.90
CA GLU A 275 16.22 -3.87 -5.22
C GLU A 275 15.77 -2.41 -5.39
N ALA A 276 15.13 -1.81 -4.37
CA ALA A 276 14.65 -0.43 -4.40
C ALA A 276 15.77 0.64 -4.54
N LEU A 277 17.01 0.28 -4.20
CA LEU A 277 18.19 1.14 -4.38
C LEU A 277 18.74 1.07 -5.82
N SER A 278 18.22 0.19 -6.68
CA SER A 278 18.74 0.03 -8.04
C SER A 278 18.19 1.08 -9.01
N PRO A 279 18.95 1.43 -10.07
CA PRO A 279 18.45 2.29 -11.14
C PRO A 279 17.21 1.71 -11.84
N GLU A 280 17.11 0.40 -11.97
CA GLU A 280 16.01 -0.32 -12.59
C GLU A 280 14.71 -0.10 -11.83
N PHE A 281 14.76 -0.02 -10.49
CA PHE A 281 13.59 0.28 -9.68
C PHE A 281 13.06 1.69 -9.94
N LYS A 282 13.95 2.66 -10.17
CA LYS A 282 13.55 4.02 -10.54
C LYS A 282 12.83 4.04 -11.89
N LEU A 283 13.37 3.34 -12.89
CA LEU A 283 12.72 3.20 -14.21
C LEU A 283 11.37 2.51 -14.11
N TYR A 284 11.27 1.47 -13.29
CA TYR A 284 10.01 0.79 -13.00
C TYR A 284 8.96 1.75 -12.41
N GLN A 285 9.30 2.54 -11.41
CA GLN A 285 8.34 3.48 -10.79
C GLN A 285 7.94 4.63 -11.74
N GLN A 286 8.84 5.09 -12.60
CA GLN A 286 8.51 6.03 -13.66
C GLN A 286 7.47 5.43 -14.62
N GLN A 287 7.64 4.15 -14.99
CA GLN A 287 6.67 3.45 -15.83
C GLN A 287 5.33 3.24 -15.10
N VAL A 288 5.34 2.97 -13.79
CA VAL A 288 4.11 2.87 -12.97
C VAL A 288 3.29 4.17 -13.07
N LEU A 289 3.93 5.33 -12.91
CA LEU A 289 3.26 6.62 -13.05
C LEU A 289 2.75 6.85 -14.47
N LYS A 290 3.57 6.57 -15.47
CA LYS A 290 3.19 6.75 -16.87
C LYS A 290 2.00 5.87 -17.25
N ASN A 291 2.01 4.62 -16.83
CA ASN A 291 0.88 3.71 -17.03
C ASN A 291 -0.40 4.23 -16.34
N ALA A 292 -0.29 4.78 -15.13
CA ALA A 292 -1.44 5.35 -14.42
C ALA A 292 -2.04 6.55 -15.19
N GLN A 293 -1.21 7.44 -15.70
CA GLN A 293 -1.64 8.57 -16.51
C GLN A 293 -2.34 8.11 -17.80
N ILE A 294 -1.74 7.15 -18.53
CA ILE A 294 -2.31 6.61 -19.77
C ILE A 294 -3.65 5.93 -19.49
N VAL A 295 -3.77 5.16 -18.40
CA VAL A 295 -5.04 4.52 -18.03
C VAL A 295 -6.10 5.58 -17.72
N ALA A 296 -5.77 6.60 -16.92
CA ALA A 296 -6.69 7.68 -16.56
C ALA A 296 -7.17 8.46 -17.79
N GLU A 297 -6.25 8.86 -18.66
CA GLU A 297 -6.56 9.57 -19.91
C GLU A 297 -7.43 8.74 -20.84
N THR A 298 -7.11 7.46 -21.02
CA THR A 298 -7.88 6.56 -21.90
C THR A 298 -9.28 6.33 -21.35
N LEU A 299 -9.44 6.11 -20.05
CA LEU A 299 -10.76 5.97 -19.42
C LEU A 299 -11.58 7.25 -19.56
N THR A 300 -10.95 8.43 -19.43
CA THR A 300 -11.60 9.72 -19.65
C THR A 300 -12.08 9.87 -21.10
N GLN A 301 -11.26 9.52 -22.08
CA GLN A 301 -11.63 9.50 -23.51
C GLN A 301 -12.79 8.53 -23.81
N ARG A 302 -12.93 7.47 -23.02
CA ARG A 302 -14.04 6.52 -23.07
C ARG A 302 -15.28 6.96 -22.28
N GLY A 303 -15.31 8.23 -21.80
CA GLY A 303 -16.47 8.82 -21.12
C GLY A 303 -16.63 8.44 -19.65
N LEU A 304 -15.57 7.95 -19.00
CA LEU A 304 -15.52 7.69 -17.56
C LEU A 304 -14.90 8.89 -16.84
N ARG A 305 -15.45 9.25 -15.69
CA ARG A 305 -14.93 10.35 -14.87
C ARG A 305 -13.84 9.84 -13.92
N ILE A 306 -12.68 10.47 -13.96
CA ILE A 306 -11.63 10.25 -12.96
C ILE A 306 -11.84 11.25 -11.82
N VAL A 307 -11.91 10.77 -10.59
CA VAL A 307 -11.97 11.62 -9.38
C VAL A 307 -10.73 12.50 -9.33
N SER A 308 -10.91 13.78 -9.00
CA SER A 308 -9.89 14.82 -9.06
C SER A 308 -9.39 15.14 -10.50
N GLY A 309 -10.04 14.63 -11.54
CA GLY A 309 -9.76 14.88 -12.95
C GLY A 309 -8.53 14.19 -13.53
N SER A 310 -7.59 13.71 -12.69
CA SER A 310 -6.33 13.09 -13.12
C SER A 310 -5.67 12.26 -12.01
N THR A 311 -4.49 11.70 -12.30
CA THR A 311 -3.64 11.08 -11.30
C THR A 311 -2.20 11.58 -11.38
N GLN A 312 -1.58 11.77 -10.23
CA GLN A 312 -0.17 12.08 -10.01
C GLN A 312 0.52 10.94 -9.23
N SER A 313 -0.15 9.78 -9.10
CA SER A 313 0.34 8.63 -8.38
C SER A 313 0.12 7.33 -9.19
N HIS A 314 0.26 6.19 -8.55
CA HIS A 314 0.06 4.85 -9.12
C HIS A 314 -1.39 4.41 -9.21
N LEU A 315 -2.33 5.21 -8.74
CA LEU A 315 -3.75 4.84 -8.64
C LEU A 315 -4.66 5.96 -9.12
N MET A 316 -5.88 5.59 -9.47
CA MET A 316 -6.99 6.50 -9.71
C MET A 316 -8.30 5.94 -9.18
N LEU A 317 -9.23 6.82 -8.84
CA LEU A 317 -10.62 6.48 -8.58
C LEU A 317 -11.45 6.78 -9.82
N VAL A 318 -12.26 5.83 -10.25
CA VAL A 318 -13.14 5.95 -11.41
C VAL A 318 -14.58 6.01 -10.93
N ASP A 319 -15.28 7.08 -11.25
CA ASP A 319 -16.70 7.26 -10.99
C ASP A 319 -17.53 6.54 -12.06
N LEU A 320 -18.38 5.61 -11.62
CA LEU A 320 -19.18 4.76 -12.49
C LEU A 320 -20.62 5.24 -12.69
N ARG A 321 -21.02 6.33 -12.08
CA ARG A 321 -22.39 6.84 -12.14
C ARG A 321 -22.85 7.14 -13.57
N SER A 322 -21.93 7.61 -14.43
CA SER A 322 -22.22 7.85 -15.85
C SER A 322 -22.52 6.57 -16.64
N LYS A 323 -22.12 5.40 -16.13
CA LYS A 323 -22.37 4.08 -16.76
C LYS A 323 -23.61 3.38 -16.14
N GLY A 324 -24.22 3.95 -15.10
CA GLY A 324 -25.38 3.36 -14.43
C GLY A 324 -25.10 2.00 -13.77
N ILE A 325 -23.86 1.81 -13.28
CA ILE A 325 -23.42 0.57 -12.63
C ILE A 325 -22.75 0.90 -11.30
N THR A 326 -22.92 0.05 -10.31
CA THR A 326 -22.29 0.19 -9.00
C THR A 326 -20.85 -0.34 -9.00
N GLY A 327 -20.04 0.09 -8.02
CA GLY A 327 -18.69 -0.44 -7.83
C GLY A 327 -18.69 -1.96 -7.58
N LYS A 328 -19.68 -2.48 -6.85
CA LYS A 328 -19.84 -3.91 -6.59
C LYS A 328 -20.11 -4.70 -7.87
N GLU A 329 -20.97 -4.20 -8.76
CA GLU A 329 -21.23 -4.84 -10.04
C GLU A 329 -20.01 -4.78 -10.96
N ALA A 330 -19.34 -3.62 -11.03
CA ALA A 330 -18.12 -3.45 -11.82
C ALA A 330 -16.99 -4.38 -11.36
N GLU A 331 -16.77 -4.52 -10.05
CA GLU A 331 -15.81 -5.47 -9.46
C GLU A 331 -16.08 -6.91 -9.93
N ALA A 332 -17.34 -7.33 -9.91
CA ALA A 332 -17.76 -8.68 -10.31
C ALA A 332 -17.57 -8.93 -11.82
N VAL A 333 -18.06 -8.00 -12.67
CA VAL A 333 -18.02 -8.23 -14.13
C VAL A 333 -16.60 -8.09 -14.69
N LEU A 334 -15.77 -7.18 -14.15
CA LEU A 334 -14.37 -7.07 -14.53
C LEU A 334 -13.58 -8.31 -14.06
N GLY A 335 -13.87 -8.82 -12.87
CA GLY A 335 -13.31 -10.10 -12.40
C GLY A 335 -13.64 -11.25 -13.32
N SER A 336 -14.88 -11.33 -13.85
CA SER A 336 -15.29 -12.33 -14.84
C SER A 336 -14.56 -12.19 -16.19
N ALA A 337 -14.06 -11.00 -16.49
CA ALA A 337 -13.21 -10.72 -17.66
C ALA A 337 -11.70 -10.85 -17.36
N HIS A 338 -11.31 -11.42 -16.22
CA HIS A 338 -9.93 -11.59 -15.77
C HIS A 338 -9.19 -10.27 -15.52
N MET A 339 -9.90 -9.22 -15.09
CA MET A 339 -9.32 -7.96 -14.63
C MET A 339 -9.70 -7.74 -13.16
N THR A 340 -8.72 -7.84 -12.27
CA THR A 340 -8.92 -7.79 -10.81
C THR A 340 -8.80 -6.35 -10.31
N ILE A 341 -9.90 -5.79 -9.80
CA ILE A 341 -9.97 -4.46 -9.19
C ILE A 341 -10.72 -4.53 -7.85
N ASN A 342 -10.78 -3.42 -7.15
CA ASN A 342 -11.70 -3.30 -6.00
C ASN A 342 -12.70 -2.17 -6.17
N LYS A 343 -13.93 -2.40 -5.71
CA LYS A 343 -14.91 -1.32 -5.49
C LYS A 343 -14.36 -0.31 -4.48
N ASN A 344 -14.68 0.96 -4.70
CA ASN A 344 -14.24 2.05 -3.83
C ASN A 344 -15.27 3.17 -3.80
N ALA A 345 -15.53 3.72 -2.62
CA ALA A 345 -16.35 4.91 -2.51
C ALA A 345 -15.68 6.09 -3.24
N ILE A 346 -16.49 6.96 -3.81
CA ILE A 346 -16.08 8.25 -4.37
C ILE A 346 -16.46 9.37 -3.40
N PRO A 347 -15.88 10.56 -3.51
CA PRO A 347 -16.30 11.70 -2.68
C PRO A 347 -17.81 11.96 -2.81
N ASN A 348 -18.48 12.14 -1.66
CA ASN A 348 -19.96 12.29 -1.57
C ASN A 348 -20.71 11.12 -2.24
N ASP A 349 -20.24 9.90 -2.04
CA ASP A 349 -20.84 8.71 -2.63
C ASP A 349 -22.29 8.52 -2.12
N PRO A 350 -23.30 8.42 -3.02
CA PRO A 350 -24.68 8.16 -2.62
C PRO A 350 -24.92 6.71 -2.17
N GLU A 351 -24.01 5.79 -2.51
CA GLU A 351 -24.15 4.37 -2.21
C GLU A 351 -23.55 4.00 -0.84
N LYS A 352 -24.01 2.88 -0.31
CA LYS A 352 -23.45 2.32 0.94
C LYS A 352 -22.02 1.82 0.73
N PRO A 353 -21.17 1.79 1.78
CA PRO A 353 -19.76 1.37 1.66
C PRO A 353 -19.51 -0.02 1.05
N MET A 354 -20.48 -0.95 1.15
CA MET A 354 -20.38 -2.30 0.57
C MET A 354 -20.85 -2.37 -0.89
N VAL A 355 -21.40 -1.28 -1.43
CA VAL A 355 -21.88 -1.18 -2.82
C VAL A 355 -20.98 -0.25 -3.62
N THR A 356 -20.82 0.99 -3.19
CA THR A 356 -20.03 2.08 -3.77
C THR A 356 -20.46 2.50 -5.18
N SER A 357 -20.12 3.71 -5.57
CA SER A 357 -20.37 4.23 -6.93
C SER A 357 -19.10 4.27 -7.78
N GLY A 358 -18.00 3.78 -7.28
CA GLY A 358 -16.72 3.80 -7.97
C GLY A 358 -15.89 2.54 -7.80
N VAL A 359 -14.79 2.53 -8.53
CA VAL A 359 -13.73 1.52 -8.41
C VAL A 359 -12.37 2.21 -8.30
N ARG A 360 -11.42 1.55 -7.64
CA ARG A 360 -10.03 1.97 -7.60
C ARG A 360 -9.21 1.10 -8.55
N VAL A 361 -8.44 1.75 -9.41
CA VAL A 361 -7.53 1.11 -10.36
C VAL A 361 -6.10 1.53 -10.05
N GLY A 362 -5.17 0.59 -10.03
CA GLY A 362 -3.75 0.83 -9.82
C GLY A 362 -2.87 0.10 -10.82
N THR A 363 -1.66 0.59 -11.00
CA THR A 363 -0.77 0.13 -12.06
C THR A 363 0.51 -0.60 -11.61
N PRO A 364 0.83 -0.76 -10.30
CA PRO A 364 2.10 -1.38 -9.89
C PRO A 364 2.26 -2.82 -10.39
N ALA A 365 1.26 -3.69 -10.17
CA ALA A 365 1.34 -5.11 -10.53
C ALA A 365 1.41 -5.31 -12.06
N MET A 366 0.57 -4.61 -12.82
CA MET A 366 0.61 -4.69 -14.29
C MET A 366 1.96 -4.20 -14.86
N THR A 367 2.58 -3.20 -14.23
CA THR A 367 3.90 -2.71 -14.63
C THR A 367 5.00 -3.70 -14.26
N THR A 368 4.91 -4.36 -13.09
CA THR A 368 5.86 -5.40 -12.67
C THR A 368 5.86 -6.58 -13.65
N ARG A 369 4.70 -6.98 -14.18
CA ARG A 369 4.64 -8.03 -15.21
C ARG A 369 5.15 -7.60 -16.58
N GLY A 370 5.51 -6.32 -16.79
CA GLY A 370 6.14 -5.80 -17.99
C GLY A 370 5.28 -4.95 -18.89
N PHE A 371 4.05 -4.60 -18.48
CA PHE A 371 3.17 -3.71 -19.25
C PHE A 371 3.75 -2.29 -19.34
N LYS A 372 3.71 -1.75 -20.54
CA LYS A 372 4.10 -0.37 -20.87
C LYS A 372 2.94 0.38 -21.49
N ASP A 373 3.22 1.45 -22.19
CA ASP A 373 2.27 2.42 -22.74
C ASP A 373 1.14 1.78 -23.56
N GLU A 374 1.49 0.85 -24.45
CA GLU A 374 0.50 0.18 -25.33
C GLU A 374 -0.41 -0.76 -24.53
N GLU A 375 0.17 -1.56 -23.65
CA GLU A 375 -0.57 -2.49 -22.80
C GLU A 375 -1.44 -1.74 -21.78
N ALA A 376 -0.97 -0.61 -21.25
CA ALA A 376 -1.75 0.25 -20.36
C ALA A 376 -2.99 0.83 -21.08
N ARG A 377 -2.81 1.35 -22.29
CA ARG A 377 -3.89 1.84 -23.13
C ARG A 377 -4.88 0.74 -23.49
N LEU A 378 -4.36 -0.43 -23.88
CA LEU A 378 -5.21 -1.60 -24.18
C LEU A 378 -6.00 -2.03 -22.94
N THR A 379 -5.36 -2.13 -21.77
CA THR A 379 -6.03 -2.48 -20.51
C THR A 379 -7.18 -1.52 -20.20
N ALA A 380 -6.95 -0.20 -20.32
CA ALA A 380 -7.99 0.80 -20.10
C ALA A 380 -9.17 0.66 -21.09
N ASN A 381 -8.90 0.37 -22.36
CA ASN A 381 -9.95 0.10 -23.34
C ASN A 381 -10.74 -1.18 -23.00
N LEU A 382 -10.07 -2.25 -22.57
CA LEU A 382 -10.73 -3.49 -22.14
C LEU A 382 -11.62 -3.28 -20.91
N ILE A 383 -11.18 -2.47 -19.94
CA ILE A 383 -12.01 -2.03 -18.80
C ILE A 383 -13.27 -1.34 -19.31
N ALA A 384 -13.11 -0.34 -20.20
CA ALA A 384 -14.23 0.41 -20.74
C ALA A 384 -15.18 -0.47 -21.58
N ASP A 385 -14.65 -1.41 -22.39
CA ASP A 385 -15.44 -2.34 -23.19
C ASP A 385 -16.38 -3.20 -22.31
N VAL A 386 -15.90 -3.65 -21.14
CA VAL A 386 -16.74 -4.36 -20.16
C VAL A 386 -17.78 -3.44 -19.55
N LEU A 387 -17.37 -2.24 -19.11
CA LEU A 387 -18.25 -1.28 -18.43
C LEU A 387 -19.32 -0.68 -19.38
N ASP A 388 -19.07 -0.63 -20.67
CA ASP A 388 -20.05 -0.20 -21.68
C ASP A 388 -21.17 -1.24 -21.89
N LYS A 389 -20.87 -2.52 -21.65
CA LYS A 389 -21.82 -3.64 -21.81
C LYS A 389 -21.69 -4.65 -20.67
N PRO A 390 -21.96 -4.25 -19.42
CA PRO A 390 -21.62 -5.05 -18.25
C PRO A 390 -22.50 -6.31 -18.07
N ARG A 391 -23.60 -6.44 -18.84
CA ARG A 391 -24.54 -7.58 -18.79
C ARG A 391 -24.50 -8.42 -20.06
N ASP A 392 -23.62 -8.10 -21.00
CA ASP A 392 -23.42 -8.85 -22.24
C ASP A 392 -22.34 -9.92 -22.04
N GLU A 393 -22.78 -11.15 -21.78
CA GLU A 393 -21.88 -12.29 -21.54
C GLU A 393 -20.94 -12.58 -22.73
N ALA A 394 -21.41 -12.38 -23.96
CA ALA A 394 -20.59 -12.55 -25.14
C ALA A 394 -19.46 -11.49 -25.22
N ASN A 395 -19.78 -10.25 -24.88
CA ASN A 395 -18.79 -9.20 -24.76
C ASN A 395 -17.76 -9.50 -23.67
N ILE A 396 -18.21 -9.92 -22.49
CA ILE A 396 -17.32 -10.27 -21.35
C ILE A 396 -16.39 -11.42 -21.75
N ALA A 397 -16.92 -12.46 -22.42
CA ALA A 397 -16.12 -13.58 -22.92
C ALA A 397 -15.08 -13.15 -23.97
N ALA A 398 -15.46 -12.26 -24.90
CA ALA A 398 -14.56 -11.72 -25.91
C ALA A 398 -13.44 -10.88 -25.27
N VAL A 399 -13.75 -10.04 -24.27
CA VAL A 399 -12.75 -9.29 -23.52
C VAL A 399 -11.82 -10.22 -22.75
N ARG A 400 -12.36 -11.24 -22.07
CA ARG A 400 -11.56 -12.25 -21.35
C ARG A 400 -10.56 -12.94 -22.29
N ALA A 401 -10.96 -13.30 -23.50
CA ALA A 401 -10.05 -13.87 -24.48
C ALA A 401 -8.90 -12.92 -24.85
N LYS A 402 -9.20 -11.61 -25.01
CA LYS A 402 -8.17 -10.59 -25.25
C LYS A 402 -7.23 -10.42 -24.06
N VAL A 403 -7.75 -10.43 -22.83
CA VAL A 403 -6.96 -10.40 -21.59
C VAL A 403 -6.02 -11.60 -21.53
N SER A 404 -6.54 -12.82 -21.78
CA SER A 404 -5.73 -14.04 -21.78
C SER A 404 -4.62 -14.01 -22.84
N ALA A 405 -4.91 -13.51 -24.04
CA ALA A 405 -3.91 -13.33 -25.09
C ALA A 405 -2.83 -12.30 -24.71
N LEU A 406 -3.23 -11.23 -24.00
CA LEU A 406 -2.30 -10.20 -23.53
C LEU A 406 -1.42 -10.75 -22.41
N THR A 407 -1.99 -11.36 -21.37
CA THR A 407 -1.25 -11.86 -20.22
C THR A 407 -0.27 -12.97 -20.58
N ALA A 408 -0.59 -13.83 -21.57
CA ALA A 408 0.30 -14.87 -22.08
C ALA A 408 1.62 -14.32 -22.66
N ARG A 409 1.63 -13.08 -23.15
CA ARG A 409 2.85 -12.41 -23.65
C ARG A 409 3.75 -11.89 -22.53
N PHE A 410 3.22 -11.74 -21.33
CA PHE A 410 3.87 -11.14 -20.17
C PHE A 410 3.69 -12.01 -18.92
N PRO A 411 4.27 -13.21 -18.86
CA PRO A 411 4.15 -14.09 -17.70
C PRO A 411 4.78 -13.44 -16.46
N VAL A 412 4.15 -13.65 -15.30
CA VAL A 412 4.62 -13.14 -14.00
C VAL A 412 5.74 -14.02 -13.46
N TYR A 413 5.55 -15.34 -13.53
CA TYR A 413 6.47 -16.35 -13.02
C TYR A 413 7.09 -17.11 -14.20
N LYS A 414 8.35 -16.85 -14.48
CA LYS A 414 9.11 -17.53 -15.54
C LYS A 414 10.03 -18.58 -14.95
#